data_d4f17ce7b003364bdcc3b2b6e588f038
#
_entry.id   d4f17ce7b003364bdcc3b2b6e588f038
#
_cell.length_a   1.000
_cell.length_b   1.000
_cell.length_c   1.000
_cell.angle_alpha   90.00
_cell.angle_beta   90.00
_cell.angle_gamma   90.00
#
_symmetry.space_group_name_H-M   'P 1'
#
loop_
_entity.id
_entity.type
_entity.pdbx_description
1 polymer ?
#
loop_
_entity_poly.entity_id
_entity_poly.type
_entity_poly.pdbx_seq_one_letter_code
_entity_poly.pdbx_strand_id
1 'polypeptide(L)'
;VENNPADFQLEEIPGNRVLSPMVGTFYAAPSPDKPPFVKVGDKVKKGQTLCIIEAMKLMNEIESDYDGEVVKILVNNEQMVEFGQPLFIIQ
;
A
#
# COMPACT_ATOMS: atom_id res chain seq x y z
N VAL A 1 7.09 19.95 -19.66
CA VAL A 1 6.36 19.17 -18.65
C VAL A 1 7.12 19.21 -17.34
N GLU A 2 6.45 19.63 -16.31
CA GLU A 2 7.05 19.68 -15.00
C GLU A 2 6.79 18.36 -14.27
N ASN A 3 7.86 17.79 -13.73
CA ASN A 3 7.75 16.62 -12.89
C ASN A 3 7.47 17.07 -11.46
N ASN A 4 6.55 16.38 -10.82
CA ASN A 4 6.31 16.58 -9.41
C ASN A 4 7.52 16.03 -8.64
N PRO A 5 8.15 16.83 -7.76
CA PRO A 5 9.30 16.34 -6.99
C PRO A 5 9.01 15.07 -6.21
N ALA A 6 7.76 14.90 -5.74
CA ALA A 6 7.39 13.68 -5.02
C ALA A 6 7.42 12.47 -5.94
N ASP A 7 6.95 12.59 -7.18
CA ASP A 7 6.98 11.50 -8.15
C ASP A 7 8.43 11.12 -8.48
N PHE A 8 9.29 12.10 -8.65
CA PHE A 8 10.70 11.86 -8.92
C PHE A 8 11.34 11.09 -7.77
N GLN A 9 11.04 11.50 -6.53
CA GLN A 9 11.57 10.82 -5.36
C GLN A 9 11.08 9.38 -5.24
N LEU A 10 9.82 9.13 -5.59
CA LEU A 10 9.26 7.77 -5.55
C LEU A 10 9.98 6.85 -6.52
N GLU A 11 10.33 7.36 -7.71
CA GLU A 11 11.04 6.55 -8.70
C GLU A 11 12.44 6.17 -8.22
N GLU A 12 13.05 7.00 -7.37
CA GLU A 12 14.40 6.76 -6.87
C GLU A 12 14.45 5.87 -5.63
N ILE A 13 13.32 5.66 -4.96
CA ILE A 13 13.31 4.81 -3.76
C ILE A 13 13.47 3.35 -4.20
N PRO A 14 14.55 2.67 -3.79
CA PRO A 14 14.71 1.27 -4.14
C PRO A 14 13.73 0.40 -3.37
N GLY A 15 13.40 -0.74 -3.95
CA GLY A 15 12.53 -1.71 -3.30
C GLY A 15 11.44 -2.22 -4.22
N ASN A 16 10.67 -3.14 -3.69
CA ASN A 16 9.57 -3.76 -4.41
C ASN A 16 8.28 -3.00 -4.13
N ARG A 17 7.53 -2.70 -5.18
CA ARG A 17 6.24 -2.02 -5.04
C ARG A 17 5.15 -3.05 -4.92
N VAL A 18 4.29 -2.88 -3.91
CA VAL A 18 3.05 -3.63 -3.81
C VAL A 18 1.99 -2.82 -4.52
N LEU A 19 1.39 -3.40 -5.56
CA LEU A 19 0.45 -2.70 -6.43
C LEU A 19 -0.97 -3.10 -6.09
N SER A 20 -1.91 -2.17 -6.29
CA SER A 20 -3.31 -2.50 -6.09
C SER A 20 -3.79 -3.44 -7.21
N PRO A 21 -4.40 -4.58 -6.84
CA PRO A 21 -4.91 -5.51 -7.85
C PRO A 21 -6.28 -5.12 -8.41
N MET A 22 -6.86 -4.03 -7.93
CA MET A 22 -8.20 -3.63 -8.33
C MET A 22 -8.43 -2.15 -8.07
N VAL A 23 -9.45 -1.59 -8.69
CA VAL A 23 -9.95 -0.25 -8.38
C VAL A 23 -10.79 -0.34 -7.12
N GLY A 24 -10.56 0.55 -6.16
CA GLY A 24 -11.37 0.56 -4.94
C GLY A 24 -10.90 1.57 -3.94
N THR A 25 -11.38 1.44 -2.71
CA THR A 25 -11.00 2.32 -1.62
C THR A 25 -10.00 1.62 -0.71
N PHE A 26 -8.88 2.29 -0.45
CA PHE A 26 -7.81 1.77 0.39
C PHE A 26 -8.14 2.01 1.87
N TYR A 27 -8.02 0.97 2.68
CA TYR A 27 -8.11 1.07 4.13
C TYR A 27 -6.83 0.52 4.76
N ALA A 28 -6.18 1.34 5.58
CA ALA A 28 -4.93 0.96 6.24
C ALA A 28 -5.15 0.02 7.42
N ALA A 29 -6.36 -0.05 7.93
CA ALA A 29 -6.71 -0.80 9.13
C ALA A 29 -7.98 -1.61 8.89
N PRO A 30 -8.23 -2.68 9.70
CA PRO A 30 -9.44 -3.49 9.52
C PRO A 30 -10.73 -2.73 9.88
N SER A 31 -10.63 -1.70 10.72
CA SER A 31 -11.77 -0.84 11.06
C SER A 31 -11.24 0.47 11.63
N PRO A 32 -12.10 1.53 11.71
CA PRO A 32 -11.63 2.85 12.15
C PRO A 32 -11.04 2.90 13.55
N ASP A 33 -11.44 1.96 14.43
CA ASP A 33 -10.98 1.93 15.82
C ASP A 33 -9.81 0.97 16.05
N LYS A 34 -9.24 0.41 14.99
CA LYS A 34 -8.13 -0.53 15.07
C LYS A 34 -6.86 0.13 14.53
N PRO A 35 -5.68 -0.31 15.01
CA PRO A 35 -4.43 0.20 14.45
C PRO A 35 -4.25 -0.27 13.01
N PRO A 36 -3.41 0.44 12.23
CA PRO A 36 -3.08 -0.01 10.89
C PRO A 36 -2.45 -1.40 10.89
N PHE A 37 -2.65 -2.12 9.79
CA PHE A 37 -2.00 -3.43 9.63
C PHE A 37 -0.48 -3.31 9.71
N VAL A 38 0.08 -2.26 9.09
CA VAL A 38 1.53 -2.01 9.09
C VAL A 38 1.80 -0.52 9.13
N LYS A 39 3.03 -0.17 9.58
CA LYS A 39 3.55 1.19 9.59
C LYS A 39 4.91 1.19 8.93
N VAL A 40 5.36 2.36 8.50
CA VAL A 40 6.73 2.52 8.00
C VAL A 40 7.70 2.06 9.08
N GLY A 41 8.65 1.20 8.69
CA GLY A 41 9.61 0.59 9.60
C GLY A 41 9.25 -0.81 10.04
N ASP A 42 8.02 -1.26 9.81
CA ASP A 42 7.62 -2.61 10.20
C ASP A 42 8.23 -3.64 9.26
N LYS A 43 8.62 -4.77 9.81
CA LYS A 43 9.06 -5.92 9.02
C LYS A 43 7.86 -6.76 8.68
N VAL A 44 7.81 -7.19 7.42
CA VAL A 44 6.70 -7.98 6.90
C VAL A 44 7.22 -9.23 6.23
N LYS A 45 6.35 -10.22 6.13
CA LYS A 45 6.64 -11.48 5.44
C LYS A 45 5.65 -11.68 4.31
N LYS A 46 6.08 -12.40 3.31
CA LYS A 46 5.22 -12.79 2.20
C LYS A 46 3.95 -13.45 2.76
N GLY A 47 2.80 -13.00 2.27
CA GLY A 47 1.50 -13.49 2.73
C GLY A 47 0.90 -12.70 3.88
N GLN A 48 1.65 -11.77 4.46
CA GLN A 48 1.14 -10.94 5.54
C GLN A 48 0.21 -9.86 4.98
N THR A 49 -0.94 -9.64 5.63
CA THR A 49 -1.90 -8.62 5.22
C THR A 49 -1.34 -7.23 5.46
N LEU A 50 -1.37 -6.39 4.44
CA LEU A 50 -0.86 -5.02 4.49
C LEU A 50 -1.97 -3.99 4.55
N CYS A 51 -3.10 -4.26 3.92
CA CYS A 51 -4.20 -3.32 3.81
C CYS A 51 -5.44 -4.03 3.30
N ILE A 52 -6.53 -3.26 3.21
CA ILE A 52 -7.78 -3.74 2.61
C ILE A 52 -8.11 -2.80 1.44
N ILE A 53 -8.56 -3.37 0.33
CA ILE A 53 -9.15 -2.61 -0.76
C ILE A 53 -10.63 -3.01 -0.83
N GLU A 54 -11.51 -2.04 -0.63
CA GLU A 54 -12.94 -2.27 -0.78
C GLU A 54 -13.34 -2.01 -2.23
N ALA A 55 -13.87 -3.03 -2.87
CA ALA A 55 -14.34 -2.95 -4.25
C ALA A 55 -15.65 -3.71 -4.35
N MET A 56 -16.66 -3.08 -4.96
CA MET A 56 -17.96 -3.71 -5.19
C MET A 56 -18.57 -4.32 -3.90
N LYS A 57 -18.45 -3.57 -2.80
CA LYS A 57 -18.97 -3.94 -1.47
C LYS A 57 -18.29 -5.15 -0.85
N LEU A 58 -17.14 -5.56 -1.39
CA LEU A 58 -16.33 -6.64 -0.83
C LEU A 58 -15.05 -6.06 -0.29
N MET A 59 -14.64 -6.54 0.89
CA MET A 59 -13.38 -6.16 1.53
C MET A 59 -12.33 -7.18 1.14
N ASN A 60 -11.34 -6.76 0.37
CA ASN A 60 -10.29 -7.63 -0.12
C ASN A 60 -9.00 -7.35 0.62
N GLU A 61 -8.46 -8.34 1.32
CA GLU A 61 -7.18 -8.21 2.02
C GLU A 61 -6.05 -8.33 1.00
N ILE A 62 -5.16 -7.36 1.06
CA ILE A 62 -4.00 -7.32 0.16
C ILE A 62 -2.79 -7.76 0.95
N GLU A 63 -2.13 -8.81 0.47
CA GLU A 63 -1.00 -9.42 1.15
C GLU A 63 0.31 -9.00 0.50
N SER A 64 1.37 -9.02 1.29
CA SER A 64 2.71 -8.76 0.76
C SER A 64 3.16 -9.93 -0.10
N ASP A 65 3.73 -9.63 -1.26
CA ASP A 65 4.40 -10.63 -2.11
C ASP A 65 5.87 -10.79 -1.72
N TYR A 66 6.34 -10.03 -0.75
CA TYR A 66 7.77 -9.94 -0.43
C TYR A 66 8.00 -10.02 1.06
N ASP A 67 9.15 -10.58 1.45
CA ASP A 67 9.70 -10.42 2.79
C ASP A 67 10.50 -9.14 2.82
N GLY A 68 10.44 -8.39 3.93
CA GLY A 68 11.27 -7.20 4.06
C GLY A 68 10.69 -6.19 5.02
N GLU A 69 11.03 -4.94 4.79
CA GLU A 69 10.63 -3.84 5.65
C GLU A 69 9.80 -2.83 4.84
N VAL A 70 8.71 -2.34 5.43
CA VAL A 70 7.90 -1.29 4.82
C VAL A 70 8.67 0.02 4.94
N VAL A 71 9.16 0.55 3.82
CA VAL A 71 9.92 1.80 3.83
C VAL A 71 9.08 2.99 3.40
N LYS A 72 7.97 2.75 2.72
CA LYS A 72 7.08 3.84 2.31
C LYS A 72 5.65 3.31 2.17
N ILE A 73 4.69 4.13 2.59
CA ILE A 73 3.27 3.92 2.35
C ILE A 73 2.82 5.06 1.45
N LEU A 74 2.34 4.74 0.27
CA LEU A 74 2.15 5.71 -0.83
C LEU A 74 0.75 6.26 -0.93
N VAL A 75 -0.18 5.78 -0.09
CA VAL A 75 -1.58 6.19 -0.12
C VAL A 75 -2.07 6.47 1.29
N ASN A 76 -3.11 7.28 1.38
CA ASN A 76 -3.75 7.63 2.65
C ASN A 76 -4.96 6.73 2.88
N ASN A 77 -5.29 6.54 4.17
CA ASN A 77 -6.50 5.81 4.54
C ASN A 77 -7.73 6.42 3.86
N GLU A 78 -8.60 5.57 3.35
CA GLU A 78 -9.85 5.94 2.67
C GLU A 78 -9.66 6.60 1.31
N GLN A 79 -8.46 6.54 0.76
CA GLN A 79 -8.17 7.06 -0.58
C GLN A 79 -8.63 6.08 -1.65
N MET A 80 -9.19 6.61 -2.74
CA MET A 80 -9.48 5.80 -3.92
C MET A 80 -8.19 5.46 -4.63
N VAL A 81 -8.05 4.20 -5.05
CA VAL A 81 -6.87 3.72 -5.78
C VAL A 81 -7.29 3.07 -7.09
N GLU A 82 -6.38 3.13 -8.05
CA GLU A 82 -6.57 2.55 -9.37
C GLU A 82 -5.87 1.19 -9.45
N PHE A 83 -6.28 0.38 -10.42
CA PHE A 83 -5.58 -0.87 -10.72
C PHE A 83 -4.12 -0.57 -11.05
N GLY A 84 -3.21 -1.30 -10.42
CA GLY A 84 -1.78 -1.14 -10.65
C GLY A 84 -1.13 0.02 -9.94
N GLN A 85 -1.89 0.77 -9.15
CA GLN A 85 -1.32 1.89 -8.40
C GLN A 85 -0.43 1.37 -7.28
N PRO A 86 0.80 1.90 -7.12
CA PRO A 86 1.67 1.50 -6.02
C PRO A 86 1.08 1.92 -4.66
N LEU A 87 1.08 0.99 -3.72
CA LEU A 87 0.54 1.20 -2.37
C LEU A 87 1.65 1.25 -1.33
N PHE A 88 2.64 0.37 -1.45
CA PHE A 88 3.74 0.26 -0.48
C PHE A 88 5.04 0.02 -1.22
N ILE A 89 6.16 0.37 -0.56
CA ILE A 89 7.49 -0.03 -1.00
C ILE A 89 8.09 -0.90 0.10
N ILE A 90 8.51 -2.11 -0.27
CA ILE A 90 9.11 -3.09 0.64
C ILE A 90 10.57 -3.28 0.23
N GLN A 91 11.47 -3.15 1.18
CA GLN A 91 12.91 -3.38 0.96
C GLN A 91 13.38 -4.64 1.65
#